data_11ae97708511b54264cc87c6e82865ca
#
_entry.id   11ae97708511b54264cc87c6e82865ca
#
_cell.length_a   1.000
_cell.length_b   1.000
_cell.length_c   1.000
_cell.angle_alpha   90.00
_cell.angle_beta   90.00
_cell.angle_gamma   90.00
#
_symmetry.space_group_name_H-M   'P 1'
#
loop_
_entity.id
_entity.type
_entity.pdbx_description
1 polymer ?
#
loop_
_entity_poly.entity_id
_entity_poly.type
_entity_poly.pdbx_seq_one_letter_code
_entity_poly.pdbx_strand_id
1 'polypeptide(L)'
;AVIEEFAYTWFNRFVALRFMETHDFLPHGFRVLSSRDGNLEPEILKNLAYVKDELKLDINLCNALKTQGKLEELYRYVLFRQCKALSGILPMLFSDENDYLELLLPKILLKGETVLTRLLEIPEEAFLQDVEIIGWMYQFYISVKKDEVFASKKTITKDTLPAVTQ
;
A
#
# COMPACT_ATOMS: atom_id res chain seq x y z
N ALA A 1 19.01 15.16 2.26
CA ALA A 1 17.75 15.60 2.83
C ALA A 1 16.55 15.13 2.02
N VAL A 2 16.45 15.49 0.75
CA VAL A 2 15.30 15.12 -0.10
C VAL A 2 15.25 13.60 -0.35
N ILE A 3 16.41 12.98 -0.64
CA ILE A 3 16.48 11.53 -0.87
C ILE A 3 16.13 10.73 0.39
N GLU A 4 16.56 11.19 1.56
CA GLU A 4 16.23 10.56 2.84
C GLU A 4 14.73 10.62 3.12
N GLU A 5 14.10 11.75 2.84
CA GLU A 5 12.66 11.92 3.00
C GLU A 5 11.85 10.96 2.13
N PHE A 6 12.25 10.80 0.87
CA PHE A 6 11.59 9.86 -0.05
C PHE A 6 11.84 8.40 0.33
N ALA A 7 13.05 8.06 0.76
CA ALA A 7 13.36 6.72 1.25
C ALA A 7 12.51 6.38 2.47
N TYR A 8 12.33 7.34 3.38
CA TYR A 8 11.49 7.19 4.56
C TYR A 8 10.02 7.00 4.18
N THR A 9 9.54 7.76 3.20
CA THR A 9 8.16 7.64 2.70
C THR A 9 7.89 6.26 2.14
N TRP A 10 8.78 5.74 1.29
CA TRP A 10 8.62 4.40 0.73
C TRP A 10 8.73 3.30 1.78
N PHE A 11 9.66 3.45 2.72
CA PHE A 11 9.77 2.52 3.84
C PHE A 11 8.45 2.45 4.63
N ASN A 12 7.88 3.59 4.99
CA ASN A 12 6.61 3.66 5.70
C ASN A 12 5.47 3.03 4.88
N ARG A 13 5.44 3.25 3.58
CA ARG A 13 4.45 2.64 2.67
C ARG A 13 4.58 1.12 2.64
N PHE A 14 5.78 0.59 2.54
CA PHE A 14 6.01 -0.85 2.56
C PHE A 14 5.59 -1.48 3.89
N VAL A 15 5.93 -0.86 5.01
CA VAL A 15 5.50 -1.33 6.33
C VAL A 15 3.98 -1.31 6.45
N ALA A 16 3.35 -0.23 6.01
CA ALA A 16 1.89 -0.10 6.03
C ALA A 16 1.21 -1.16 5.15
N LEU A 17 1.71 -1.38 3.93
CA LEU A 17 1.18 -2.41 3.04
C LEU A 17 1.36 -3.82 3.62
N ARG A 18 2.52 -4.09 4.23
CA ARG A 18 2.76 -5.38 4.88
C ARG A 18 1.80 -5.62 6.03
N PHE A 19 1.59 -4.62 6.86
CA PHE A 19 0.59 -4.68 7.92
C PHE A 19 -0.81 -4.93 7.37
N MET A 20 -1.22 -4.18 6.35
CA MET A 20 -2.56 -4.31 5.77
C MET A 20 -2.78 -5.68 5.12
N GLU A 21 -1.79 -6.21 4.41
CA GLU A 21 -1.94 -7.52 3.75
C GLU A 21 -1.95 -8.69 4.74
N THR A 22 -1.16 -8.61 5.82
CA THR A 22 -1.15 -9.65 6.85
C THR A 22 -2.44 -9.67 7.69
N HIS A 23 -3.12 -8.54 7.79
CA HIS A 23 -4.39 -8.40 8.49
C HIS A 23 -5.63 -8.49 7.58
N ASP A 24 -5.45 -8.74 6.30
CA ASP A 24 -6.54 -8.74 5.31
C ASP A 24 -7.33 -7.42 5.27
N PHE A 25 -6.65 -6.29 5.43
CA PHE A 25 -7.26 -4.96 5.40
C PHE A 25 -7.31 -4.32 4.01
N LEU A 26 -6.65 -4.91 3.01
CA LEU A 26 -6.76 -4.43 1.64
C LEU A 26 -8.14 -4.78 1.08
N PRO A 27 -8.88 -3.83 0.49
CA PRO A 27 -10.25 -4.06 0.02
C PRO A 27 -10.39 -5.24 -0.94
N HIS A 28 -9.45 -5.42 -1.87
CA HIS A 28 -9.49 -6.53 -2.82
C HIS A 28 -9.10 -7.89 -2.22
N GLY A 29 -8.43 -7.92 -1.07
CA GLY A 29 -8.08 -9.15 -0.38
C GLY A 29 -6.82 -9.86 -0.88
N PHE A 30 -6.15 -9.36 -1.93
CA PHE A 30 -4.91 -9.96 -2.43
C PHE A 30 -3.69 -9.33 -1.78
N ARG A 31 -2.65 -10.13 -1.54
CA ARG A 31 -1.39 -9.61 -1.02
C ARG A 31 -0.61 -8.88 -2.12
N VAL A 32 -0.09 -7.73 -1.77
CA VAL A 32 0.59 -6.80 -2.69
C VAL A 32 2.10 -6.98 -2.63
N LEU A 33 2.64 -7.40 -1.48
CA LEU A 33 4.07 -7.56 -1.27
C LEU A 33 4.51 -9.02 -1.26
N SER A 34 3.60 -9.96 -1.02
CA SER A 34 3.93 -11.37 -0.81
C SER A 34 2.85 -12.28 -1.38
N SER A 35 3.02 -13.58 -1.15
CA SER A 35 2.04 -14.60 -1.51
C SER A 35 1.84 -15.56 -0.34
N ARG A 36 0.59 -15.93 -0.06
CA ARG A 36 0.26 -16.90 0.99
C ARG A 36 0.79 -18.30 0.70
N ASP A 37 0.99 -18.62 -0.57
CA ASP A 37 1.51 -19.93 -1.00
C ASP A 37 3.03 -20.02 -0.95
N GLY A 38 3.72 -18.98 -0.48
CA GLY A 38 5.16 -18.94 -0.36
C GLY A 38 5.90 -18.63 -1.65
N ASN A 39 5.20 -18.33 -2.74
CA ASN A 39 5.82 -17.89 -3.99
C ASN A 39 6.48 -16.51 -3.82
N LEU A 40 7.56 -16.28 -4.55
CA LEU A 40 8.26 -14.98 -4.56
C LEU A 40 7.45 -13.90 -5.25
N GLU A 41 6.59 -14.28 -6.18
CA GLU A 41 5.74 -13.33 -6.90
C GLU A 41 4.53 -12.96 -6.05
N PRO A 42 4.29 -11.65 -5.80
CA PRO A 42 3.12 -11.22 -5.02
C PRO A 42 1.79 -11.65 -5.66
N GLU A 43 0.83 -12.02 -4.82
CA GLU A 43 -0.49 -12.53 -5.25
C GLU A 43 -1.18 -11.60 -6.25
N ILE A 44 -1.05 -10.29 -6.06
CA ILE A 44 -1.73 -9.31 -6.90
C ILE A 44 -1.35 -9.41 -8.37
N LEU A 45 -0.12 -9.82 -8.67
CA LEU A 45 0.35 -9.96 -10.06
C LEU A 45 -0.36 -11.07 -10.84
N LYS A 46 -0.89 -12.06 -10.14
CA LYS A 46 -1.67 -13.15 -10.75
C LYS A 46 -3.17 -12.82 -10.83
N ASN A 47 -3.59 -11.71 -10.24
CA ASN A 47 -4.99 -11.36 -10.07
C ASN A 47 -5.32 -9.95 -10.60
N LEU A 48 -4.59 -9.47 -11.59
CA LEU A 48 -4.73 -8.11 -12.12
C LEU A 48 -6.13 -7.84 -12.69
N ALA A 49 -6.75 -8.85 -13.29
CA ALA A 49 -8.10 -8.71 -13.83
C ALA A 49 -9.15 -8.42 -12.74
N TYR A 50 -8.95 -8.93 -11.54
CA TYR A 50 -9.86 -8.71 -10.41
C TYR A 50 -9.69 -7.34 -9.76
N VAL A 51 -8.49 -6.75 -9.83
CA VAL A 51 -8.18 -5.48 -9.16
C VAL A 51 -8.12 -4.29 -10.12
N LYS A 52 -8.31 -4.52 -11.42
CA LYS A 52 -8.15 -3.50 -12.45
C LYS A 52 -9.01 -2.26 -12.23
N ASP A 53 -10.25 -2.45 -11.79
CA ASP A 53 -11.19 -1.34 -11.60
C ASP A 53 -10.87 -0.57 -10.29
N GLU A 54 -10.61 -1.30 -9.20
CA GLU A 54 -10.25 -0.68 -7.92
C GLU A 54 -8.97 0.14 -8.02
N LEU A 55 -7.94 -0.40 -8.67
CA LEU A 55 -6.64 0.26 -8.81
C LEU A 55 -6.55 1.12 -10.09
N LYS A 56 -7.59 1.15 -10.90
CA LYS A 56 -7.62 1.87 -12.18
C LYS A 56 -6.44 1.49 -13.07
N LEU A 57 -6.20 0.19 -13.22
CA LEU A 57 -5.10 -0.33 -14.03
C LEU A 57 -5.44 -0.21 -15.53
N ASP A 58 -4.45 0.18 -16.33
CA ASP A 58 -4.48 -0.02 -17.77
C ASP A 58 -4.13 -1.48 -18.04
N ILE A 59 -5.15 -2.31 -18.30
CA ILE A 59 -4.96 -3.74 -18.48
C ILE A 59 -4.16 -4.06 -19.75
N ASN A 60 -4.27 -3.22 -20.78
CA ASN A 60 -3.49 -3.38 -22.01
C ASN A 60 -2.00 -3.17 -21.74
N LEU A 61 -1.65 -2.17 -20.92
CA LEU A 61 -0.29 -1.94 -20.49
C LEU A 61 0.22 -3.13 -19.66
N CYS A 62 -0.58 -3.63 -18.73
CA CYS A 62 -0.23 -4.79 -17.92
C CYS A 62 0.05 -6.02 -18.78
N ASN A 63 -0.81 -6.30 -19.75
CA ASN A 63 -0.64 -7.43 -20.66
C ASN A 63 0.60 -7.27 -21.53
N ALA A 64 0.87 -6.06 -22.03
CA ALA A 64 2.06 -5.77 -22.83
C ALA A 64 3.35 -6.00 -22.02
N LEU A 65 3.39 -5.52 -20.78
CA LEU A 65 4.55 -5.72 -19.90
C LEU A 65 4.76 -7.20 -19.55
N LYS A 66 3.69 -7.95 -19.32
CA LYS A 66 3.75 -9.40 -19.13
C LYS A 66 4.32 -10.12 -20.35
N THR A 67 3.81 -9.81 -21.52
CA THR A 67 4.24 -10.43 -22.79
C THR A 67 5.71 -10.15 -23.08
N GLN A 68 6.18 -8.96 -22.73
CA GLN A 68 7.58 -8.55 -22.90
C GLN A 68 8.51 -9.09 -21.80
N GLY A 69 8.00 -9.80 -20.81
CA GLY A 69 8.78 -10.31 -19.69
C GLY A 69 9.27 -9.23 -18.73
N LYS A 70 8.65 -8.06 -18.73
CA LYS A 70 9.01 -6.91 -17.87
C LYS A 70 8.26 -6.95 -16.53
N LEU A 71 8.50 -7.99 -15.75
CA LEU A 71 7.78 -8.22 -14.50
C LEU A 71 8.05 -7.14 -13.45
N GLU A 72 9.30 -6.69 -13.31
CA GLU A 72 9.66 -5.63 -12.36
C GLU A 72 8.96 -4.31 -12.69
N GLU A 73 8.91 -3.95 -13.94
CA GLU A 73 8.24 -2.74 -14.40
C GLU A 73 6.73 -2.83 -14.17
N LEU A 74 6.15 -3.99 -14.46
CA LEU A 74 4.74 -4.26 -14.17
C LEU A 74 4.45 -4.14 -12.68
N TYR A 75 5.29 -4.73 -11.84
CA TYR A 75 5.10 -4.69 -10.40
C TYR A 75 5.17 -3.25 -9.85
N ARG A 76 6.13 -2.47 -10.30
CA ARG A 76 6.25 -1.07 -9.90
C ARG A 76 5.00 -0.27 -10.29
N TYR A 77 4.48 -0.49 -11.47
CA TYR A 77 3.24 0.14 -11.93
C TYR A 77 2.05 -0.23 -11.01
N VAL A 78 1.87 -1.52 -10.74
CA VAL A 78 0.78 -2.00 -9.89
C VAL A 78 0.91 -1.48 -8.46
N LEU A 79 2.12 -1.51 -7.91
CA LEU A 79 2.43 -1.02 -6.57
C LEU A 79 2.09 0.47 -6.45
N PHE A 80 2.48 1.25 -7.44
CA PHE A 80 2.20 2.68 -7.48
C PHE A 80 0.70 2.98 -7.54
N ARG A 81 -0.03 2.23 -8.38
CA ARG A 81 -1.49 2.36 -8.47
C ARG A 81 -2.18 1.93 -7.19
N GLN A 82 -1.66 0.91 -6.51
CA GLN A 82 -2.17 0.48 -5.20
C GLN A 82 -2.02 1.60 -4.16
N CYS A 83 -0.85 2.22 -4.09
CA CYS A 83 -0.63 3.35 -3.19
C CYS A 83 -1.59 4.50 -3.49
N LYS A 84 -1.81 4.78 -4.75
CA LYS A 84 -2.73 5.84 -5.18
C LYS A 84 -4.18 5.54 -4.78
N ALA A 85 -4.61 4.29 -4.89
CA ALA A 85 -5.93 3.86 -4.43
C ALA A 85 -6.09 4.03 -2.93
N LEU A 86 -5.02 3.80 -2.14
CA LEU A 86 -5.04 3.97 -0.69
C LEU A 86 -4.94 5.43 -0.24
N SER A 87 -4.56 6.35 -1.12
CA SER A 87 -4.44 7.77 -0.78
C SER A 87 -5.77 8.39 -0.34
N GLY A 88 -6.88 7.87 -0.82
CA GLY A 88 -8.21 8.29 -0.41
C GLY A 88 -8.59 7.85 1.00
N ILE A 89 -7.98 6.78 1.51
CA ILE A 89 -8.25 6.21 2.83
C ILE A 89 -7.23 6.69 3.86
N LEU A 90 -5.95 6.66 3.49
CA LEU A 90 -4.83 7.02 4.35
C LEU A 90 -3.92 8.04 3.65
N PRO A 91 -4.40 9.28 3.46
CA PRO A 91 -3.64 10.30 2.70
C PRO A 91 -2.29 10.64 3.32
N MET A 92 -2.16 10.56 4.64
CA MET A 92 -0.89 10.85 5.31
C MET A 92 0.23 9.88 4.93
N LEU A 93 -0.12 8.63 4.58
CA LEU A 93 0.84 7.60 4.18
C LEU A 93 1.00 7.48 2.67
N PHE A 94 -0.07 7.71 1.92
CA PHE A 94 -0.15 7.39 0.50
C PHE A 94 -0.46 8.58 -0.39
N SER A 95 -0.54 9.80 0.15
CA SER A 95 -0.80 10.97 -0.70
C SER A 95 0.38 11.19 -1.65
N ASP A 96 0.04 11.50 -2.87
CA ASP A 96 0.96 11.60 -3.99
C ASP A 96 1.04 13.07 -4.43
N GLU A 97 1.55 13.90 -3.53
CA GLU A 97 1.78 15.31 -3.85
C GLU A 97 3.04 15.51 -4.70
N ASN A 98 3.79 14.44 -4.94
CA ASN A 98 5.10 14.55 -5.53
C ASN A 98 5.36 13.41 -6.54
N ASP A 99 5.31 13.75 -7.82
CA ASP A 99 5.56 12.81 -8.93
C ASP A 99 6.96 12.17 -8.88
N TYR A 100 7.87 12.74 -8.09
CA TYR A 100 9.21 12.19 -7.94
C TYR A 100 9.28 10.89 -7.13
N LEU A 101 8.24 10.57 -6.35
CA LEU A 101 8.21 9.33 -5.56
C LEU A 101 8.32 8.08 -6.43
N GLU A 102 7.69 8.10 -7.59
CA GLU A 102 7.77 6.99 -8.54
C GLU A 102 9.20 6.78 -9.05
N LEU A 103 9.90 7.88 -9.34
CA LEU A 103 11.27 7.84 -9.85
C LEU A 103 12.27 7.30 -8.84
N LEU A 104 11.98 7.44 -7.56
CA LEU A 104 12.87 7.02 -6.47
C LEU A 104 12.59 5.59 -5.99
N LEU A 105 11.53 4.97 -6.48
CA LEU A 105 11.30 3.56 -6.22
C LEU A 105 12.35 2.72 -6.95
N PRO A 106 13.03 1.79 -6.29
CA PRO A 106 14.05 0.96 -6.95
C PRO A 106 13.48 0.24 -8.17
N LYS A 107 14.30 0.11 -9.21
CA LYS A 107 13.89 -0.57 -10.45
C LYS A 107 13.68 -2.07 -10.26
N ILE A 108 14.40 -2.66 -9.31
CA ILE A 108 14.33 -4.08 -8.98
C ILE A 108 13.83 -4.21 -7.54
N LEU A 109 12.72 -4.91 -7.35
CA LEU A 109 12.09 -5.14 -6.06
C LEU A 109 11.87 -6.63 -5.78
N LEU A 110 11.65 -7.44 -6.80
CA LEU A 110 11.25 -8.84 -6.67
C LEU A 110 12.44 -9.81 -6.68
N LYS A 111 13.53 -9.45 -7.34
CA LYS A 111 14.70 -10.34 -7.52
C LYS A 111 15.87 -9.92 -6.64
N GLY A 112 16.50 -10.88 -6.01
CA GLY A 112 17.70 -10.65 -5.20
C GLY A 112 17.42 -10.00 -3.86
N GLU A 113 18.45 -9.40 -3.27
CA GLU A 113 18.31 -8.67 -2.01
C GLU A 113 17.82 -7.25 -2.26
N THR A 114 16.56 -7.02 -1.90
CA THR A 114 15.92 -5.70 -2.04
C THR A 114 15.30 -5.29 -0.71
N VAL A 115 14.85 -4.04 -0.61
CA VAL A 115 14.13 -3.57 0.57
C VAL A 115 12.88 -4.43 0.83
N LEU A 116 12.21 -4.87 -0.23
CA LEU A 116 11.03 -5.73 -0.14
C LEU A 116 11.39 -7.11 0.39
N THR A 117 12.40 -7.77 -0.19
CA THR A 117 12.81 -9.10 0.26
C THR A 117 13.30 -9.09 1.71
N ARG A 118 13.99 -8.02 2.12
CA ARG A 118 14.40 -7.85 3.52
C ARG A 118 13.21 -7.66 4.46
N LEU A 119 12.23 -6.88 4.05
CA LEU A 119 11.01 -6.69 4.84
C LEU A 119 10.27 -8.01 5.04
N LEU A 120 10.21 -8.85 4.01
CA LEU A 120 9.54 -10.15 4.07
C LEU A 120 10.28 -11.19 4.92
N GLU A 121 11.54 -10.96 5.27
CA GLU A 121 12.28 -11.79 6.23
C GLU A 121 11.74 -11.62 7.67
N ILE A 122 11.09 -10.49 7.96
CA ILE A 122 10.46 -10.27 9.26
C ILE A 122 9.24 -11.19 9.38
N PRO A 123 9.15 -12.05 10.42
CA PRO A 123 8.02 -12.96 10.58
C PRO A 123 6.68 -12.22 10.61
N GLU A 124 5.66 -12.80 10.00
CA GLU A 124 4.31 -12.21 9.98
C GLU A 124 3.79 -11.96 11.40
N GLU A 125 4.12 -12.83 12.34
CA GLU A 125 3.72 -12.73 13.74
C GLU A 125 4.16 -11.40 14.38
N ALA A 126 5.29 -10.83 13.92
CA ALA A 126 5.76 -9.53 14.40
C ALA A 126 4.79 -8.42 14.04
N PHE A 127 4.18 -8.47 12.85
CA PHE A 127 3.16 -7.51 12.42
C PHE A 127 1.81 -7.75 13.12
N LEU A 128 1.48 -9.00 13.42
CA LEU A 128 0.24 -9.35 14.10
C LEU A 128 0.27 -8.96 15.59
N GLN A 129 1.45 -9.00 16.21
CA GLN A 129 1.63 -8.73 17.64
C GLN A 129 2.07 -7.30 17.94
N ASP A 130 2.47 -6.56 16.92
CA ASP A 130 2.95 -5.19 17.10
C ASP A 130 1.78 -4.22 17.26
N VAL A 131 1.35 -4.09 18.50
CA VAL A 131 0.29 -3.16 18.90
C VAL A 131 0.66 -1.71 18.61
N GLU A 132 1.97 -1.40 18.60
CA GLU A 132 2.45 -0.03 18.36
C GLU A 132 2.22 0.41 16.91
N ILE A 133 2.54 -0.45 15.92
CA ILE A 133 2.26 -0.18 14.51
C ILE A 133 0.75 -0.04 14.29
N ILE A 134 -0.04 -0.95 14.86
CA ILE A 134 -1.51 -0.92 14.78
C ILE A 134 -2.04 0.40 15.37
N GLY A 135 -1.57 0.75 16.57
CA GLY A 135 -1.98 1.97 17.25
C GLY A 135 -1.64 3.22 16.45
N TRP A 136 -0.43 3.27 15.88
CA TRP A 136 0.04 4.38 15.08
C TRP A 136 -0.80 4.56 13.80
N MET A 137 -1.05 3.49 13.05
CA MET A 137 -1.88 3.55 11.84
C MET A 137 -3.33 3.92 12.16
N TYR A 138 -3.88 3.36 13.23
CA TYR A 138 -5.23 3.67 13.68
C TYR A 138 -5.37 5.13 14.08
N GLN A 139 -4.43 5.67 14.83
CA GLN A 139 -4.42 7.08 15.22
C GLN A 139 -4.37 8.01 14.01
N PHE A 140 -3.55 7.70 13.02
CA PHE A 140 -3.51 8.46 11.77
C PHE A 140 -4.85 8.44 11.06
N TYR A 141 -5.44 7.27 10.91
CA TYR A 141 -6.74 7.11 10.26
C TYR A 141 -7.83 7.91 10.98
N ILE A 142 -7.90 7.79 12.30
CA ILE A 142 -8.89 8.50 13.12
C ILE A 142 -8.67 10.01 13.05
N SER A 143 -7.43 10.49 13.07
CA SER A 143 -7.11 11.90 12.96
C SER A 143 -7.64 12.49 11.64
N VAL A 144 -7.34 11.81 10.53
CA VAL A 144 -7.83 12.24 9.21
C VAL A 144 -9.35 12.25 9.17
N LYS A 145 -10.00 11.22 9.69
CA LYS A 145 -11.47 11.15 9.71
C LYS A 145 -12.10 12.23 10.58
N LYS A 146 -11.51 12.56 11.71
CA LYS A 146 -11.96 13.69 12.54
C LYS A 146 -11.90 15.01 11.78
N ASP A 147 -10.77 15.26 11.14
CA ASP A 147 -10.57 16.50 10.38
C ASP A 147 -11.59 16.61 9.23
N GLU A 148 -11.84 15.52 8.50
CA GLU A 148 -12.87 15.49 7.46
C GLU A 148 -14.26 15.76 7.99
N VAL A 149 -14.64 15.15 9.12
CA VAL A 149 -15.96 15.35 9.74
C VAL A 149 -16.14 16.78 10.20
N PHE A 150 -15.15 17.34 10.89
CA PHE A 150 -15.25 18.74 11.37
C PHE A 150 -15.20 19.75 10.24
N ALA A 151 -14.35 19.53 9.23
CA ALA A 151 -14.24 20.44 8.08
C ALA A 151 -15.51 20.45 7.22
N SER A 152 -16.16 19.30 7.05
CA SER A 152 -17.35 19.17 6.18
C SER A 152 -18.64 19.62 6.83
N LYS A 153 -18.68 19.78 8.16
CA LYS A 153 -19.92 20.07 8.93
C LYS A 153 -21.06 19.07 8.63
N LYS A 154 -20.73 17.85 8.27
CA LYS A 154 -21.73 16.83 7.96
C LYS A 154 -22.34 16.25 9.23
N THR A 155 -23.58 15.74 9.10
CA THR A 155 -24.23 14.99 10.17
C THR A 155 -23.41 13.74 10.50
N ILE A 156 -23.22 13.48 11.79
CA ILE A 156 -22.51 12.30 12.27
C ILE A 156 -23.31 11.06 11.91
N THR A 157 -22.69 10.13 11.21
CA THR A 157 -23.26 8.82 10.87
C THR A 157 -22.64 7.75 11.75
N LYS A 158 -23.18 6.54 11.70
CA LYS A 158 -22.61 5.38 12.41
C LYS A 158 -21.13 5.14 12.04
N ASP A 159 -20.79 5.38 10.78
CA ASP A 159 -19.44 5.15 10.26
C ASP A 159 -18.44 6.21 10.72
N THR A 160 -18.92 7.43 11.00
CA THR A 160 -18.06 8.53 11.47
C THR A 160 -18.04 8.67 12.99
N LEU A 161 -18.99 8.05 13.69
CA LEU A 161 -19.09 8.15 15.15
C LEU A 161 -17.80 7.75 15.89
N PRO A 162 -17.11 6.66 15.54
CA PRO A 162 -15.86 6.31 16.19
C PRO A 162 -14.78 7.38 16.07
N ALA A 163 -14.73 8.08 14.93
CA ALA A 163 -13.75 9.14 14.69
C ALA A 163 -14.02 10.38 15.56
N VAL A 164 -15.27 10.65 15.89
CA VAL A 164 -15.66 11.81 16.72
C VAL A 164 -15.51 11.53 18.22
N THR A 165 -15.73 10.27 18.63
CA THR A 165 -15.70 9.87 20.04
C THR A 165 -14.31 9.48 20.56
N GLN A 166 -13.31 9.35 19.69
CA GLN A 166 -11.93 8.97 20.03
C GLN A 166 -11.06 10.19 20.49
#